data_5622a039a5906ee2e278df4eefc5408c
#
_entry.id   5622a039a5906ee2e278df4eefc5408c
#
_cell.length_a   1.000
_cell.length_b   1.000
_cell.length_c   1.000
_cell.angle_alpha   90.00
_cell.angle_beta   90.00
_cell.angle_gamma   90.00
#
_symmetry.space_group_name_H-M   'P 1'
#
loop_
_entity.id
_entity.type
_entity.pdbx_description
1 polymer ?
#
loop_
_entity_poly.entity_id
_entity_poly.type
_entity_poly.pdbx_seq_one_letter_code
_entity_poly.pdbx_strand_id
1 'polypeptide(L)'
;VKPIEGADRIHQVFADCGDEGVWSGVAGKDIKEGDAVLVFLQDAILPENARWDFMAKHKWRVRMARFKGVPSECVIVPAVDEELDLFRGTDLTETYGVKKHEKPIPAAIAGDVRGNFPSFIPKTDEENFQRIRNLEELMTGWDWVATVKYDGISKPALEKLSPRLPALGS
;
A
#
# COMPACT_ATOMS: atom_id res chain seq x y z
N VAL A 1 12.23 10.99 10.85
CA VAL A 1 13.36 10.19 10.31
C VAL A 1 14.07 9.43 11.41
N LYS A 2 14.64 8.27 11.13
CA LYS A 2 15.37 7.44 12.09
C LYS A 2 16.68 6.91 11.45
N PRO A 3 17.83 7.07 12.10
CA PRO A 3 19.09 6.54 11.57
C PRO A 3 19.06 5.01 11.49
N ILE A 4 19.75 4.45 10.49
CA ILE A 4 19.97 3.01 10.33
C ILE A 4 21.41 2.72 10.72
N GLU A 5 21.62 1.78 11.62
CA GLU A 5 22.96 1.38 12.07
C GLU A 5 23.81 0.88 10.89
N GLY A 6 25.04 1.37 10.78
CA GLY A 6 25.96 1.03 9.71
C GLY A 6 25.57 1.58 8.34
N ALA A 7 24.66 2.55 8.25
CA ALA A 7 24.27 3.20 6.99
C ALA A 7 24.64 4.69 6.97
N ASP A 8 25.60 5.07 6.10
CA ASP A 8 26.07 6.44 6.01
C ASP A 8 25.24 7.33 5.08
N ARG A 9 24.57 6.74 4.09
CA ARG A 9 23.87 7.49 3.02
C ARG A 9 22.35 7.42 3.09
N ILE A 10 21.81 6.52 3.90
CA ILE A 10 20.36 6.27 3.98
C ILE A 10 19.89 6.28 5.43
N HIS A 11 18.60 6.55 5.61
CA HIS A 11 17.90 6.46 6.88
C HIS A 11 16.47 5.94 6.68
N GLN A 12 15.83 5.53 7.76
CA GLN A 12 14.42 5.18 7.75
C GLN A 12 13.59 6.47 7.84
N VAL A 13 12.62 6.61 6.97
CA VAL A 13 11.69 7.73 6.89
C VAL A 13 10.28 7.22 7.18
N PHE A 14 9.55 7.98 7.97
CA PHE A 14 8.13 7.78 8.24
C PHE A 14 7.38 8.95 7.61
N ALA A 15 6.69 8.68 6.51
CA ALA A 15 5.93 9.67 5.78
C ALA A 15 4.47 9.66 6.25
N ASP A 16 4.01 10.79 6.74
CA ASP A 16 2.64 11.01 7.17
C ASP A 16 1.80 11.46 5.97
N CYS A 17 0.90 10.59 5.51
CA CYS A 17 0.01 10.82 4.38
C CYS A 17 -1.43 11.20 4.82
N GLY A 18 -1.61 11.79 6.00
CA GLY A 18 -2.92 12.19 6.48
C GLY A 18 -3.84 10.99 6.76
N ASP A 19 -5.01 10.99 6.17
CA ASP A 19 -6.03 9.95 6.36
C ASP A 19 -5.58 8.56 5.84
N GLU A 20 -4.62 8.54 4.90
CA GLU A 20 -4.01 7.31 4.38
C GLU A 20 -2.97 6.69 5.34
N GLY A 21 -2.71 7.34 6.47
CA GLY A 21 -1.82 6.86 7.52
C GLY A 21 -0.35 7.18 7.33
N VAL A 22 0.50 6.48 8.08
CA VAL A 22 1.95 6.67 8.10
C VAL A 22 2.64 5.51 7.41
N TRP A 23 3.43 5.82 6.38
CA TRP A 23 4.17 4.82 5.61
C TRP A 23 5.67 4.83 5.96
N SER A 24 6.25 3.65 6.06
CA SER A 24 7.66 3.46 6.40
C SER A 24 8.48 3.08 5.17
N GLY A 25 9.52 3.85 4.91
CA GLY A 25 10.44 3.59 3.81
C GLY A 25 11.88 3.90 4.17
N VAL A 26 12.81 3.53 3.30
CA VAL A 26 14.22 3.89 3.40
C VAL A 26 14.57 4.85 2.27
N ALA A 27 15.12 6.00 2.61
CA ALA A 27 15.46 7.04 1.66
C ALA A 27 16.84 7.64 1.94
N GLY A 28 17.31 8.53 1.07
CA GLY A 28 18.55 9.25 1.23
C GLY A 28 18.52 10.22 2.42
N LYS A 29 19.69 10.53 2.98
CA LYS A 29 19.83 11.49 4.09
C LYS A 29 19.59 12.96 3.71
N ASP A 30 19.35 13.22 2.46
CA ASP A 30 18.87 14.51 1.94
C ASP A 30 17.47 14.86 2.44
N ILE A 31 16.63 13.85 2.69
CA ILE A 31 15.30 14.03 3.28
C ILE A 31 15.40 14.23 4.78
N LYS A 32 14.86 15.32 5.30
CA LYS A 32 14.88 15.68 6.72
C LYS A 32 13.48 15.62 7.31
N GLU A 33 13.41 15.72 8.63
CA GLU A 33 12.14 15.84 9.33
C GLU A 33 11.44 17.16 8.97
N GLY A 34 10.18 17.09 8.57
CA GLY A 34 9.39 18.22 8.11
C GLY A 34 9.41 18.46 6.61
N ASP A 35 10.27 17.78 5.86
CA ASP A 35 10.30 17.90 4.40
C ASP A 35 9.05 17.28 3.76
N ALA A 36 8.55 17.92 2.71
CA ALA A 36 7.51 17.37 1.87
C ALA A 36 8.09 16.25 0.98
N VAL A 37 7.36 15.15 0.88
CA VAL A 37 7.81 13.95 0.14
C VAL A 37 6.68 13.34 -0.66
N LEU A 38 7.02 12.70 -1.76
CA LEU A 38 6.13 11.79 -2.48
C LEU A 38 6.33 10.36 -2.00
N VAL A 39 5.25 9.64 -1.83
CA VAL A 39 5.24 8.24 -1.39
C VAL A 39 4.63 7.36 -2.48
N PHE A 40 5.42 6.43 -3.01
CA PHE A 40 4.94 5.43 -3.96
C PHE A 40 4.79 4.09 -3.26
N LEU A 41 3.56 3.63 -3.15
CA LEU A 41 3.22 2.40 -2.44
C LEU A 41 3.65 1.15 -3.20
N GLN A 42 3.68 0.03 -2.51
CA GLN A 42 3.97 -1.27 -3.09
C GLN A 42 3.07 -1.55 -4.29
N ASP A 43 3.65 -2.16 -5.33
CA ASP A 43 3.02 -2.47 -6.61
C ASP A 43 2.67 -1.26 -7.50
N ALA A 44 3.03 -0.04 -7.12
CA ALA A 44 3.02 1.08 -8.04
C ALA A 44 4.05 0.86 -9.15
N ILE A 45 3.66 1.15 -10.40
CA ILE A 45 4.54 1.21 -11.57
C ILE A 45 4.64 2.67 -11.97
N LEU A 46 5.85 3.23 -11.81
CA LEU A 46 6.15 4.59 -12.19
C LEU A 46 6.32 4.70 -13.70
N PRO A 47 6.00 5.83 -14.32
CA PRO A 47 6.27 6.05 -15.75
C PRO A 47 7.77 6.12 -16.04
N GLU A 48 8.15 5.65 -17.19
CA GLU A 48 9.55 5.69 -17.68
C GLU A 48 9.93 7.12 -18.05
N ASN A 49 10.59 7.82 -17.15
CA ASN A 49 11.13 9.15 -17.41
C ASN A 49 12.36 9.42 -16.54
N ALA A 50 13.09 10.48 -16.85
CA ALA A 50 14.35 10.82 -16.20
C ALA A 50 14.23 11.00 -14.68
N ARG A 51 13.09 11.50 -14.16
CA ARG A 51 12.87 11.69 -12.72
C ARG A 51 12.86 10.36 -11.96
N TRP A 52 12.40 9.28 -12.60
CA TRP A 52 12.27 7.96 -11.98
C TRP A 52 13.32 6.95 -12.44
N ASP A 53 14.37 7.38 -13.15
CA ASP A 53 15.42 6.51 -13.70
C ASP A 53 16.10 5.61 -12.67
N PHE A 54 16.15 6.04 -11.40
CA PHE A 54 16.66 5.21 -10.31
C PHE A 54 15.86 3.90 -10.12
N MET A 55 14.60 3.87 -10.61
CA MET A 55 13.73 2.68 -10.59
C MET A 55 13.87 1.78 -11.82
N ALA A 56 14.62 2.17 -12.86
CA ALA A 56 14.75 1.43 -14.11
C ALA A 56 15.20 -0.02 -13.89
N LYS A 57 16.20 -0.24 -13.02
CA LYS A 57 16.67 -1.59 -12.63
C LYS A 57 15.61 -2.48 -11.99
N HIS A 58 14.54 -1.87 -11.45
CA HIS A 58 13.39 -2.55 -10.87
C HIS A 58 12.19 -2.60 -11.82
N LYS A 59 12.40 -2.27 -13.10
CA LYS A 59 11.36 -2.14 -14.13
C LYS A 59 10.26 -1.18 -13.67
N TRP A 60 10.67 -0.06 -13.08
CA TRP A 60 9.83 1.01 -12.51
C TRP A 60 8.76 0.55 -11.51
N ARG A 61 8.82 -0.72 -11.07
CA ARG A 61 7.86 -1.25 -10.09
C ARG A 61 8.39 -1.12 -8.67
N VAL A 62 7.58 -0.54 -7.80
CA VAL A 62 7.83 -0.49 -6.36
C VAL A 62 7.60 -1.87 -5.74
N ARG A 63 8.58 -2.35 -5.00
CA ARG A 63 8.52 -3.61 -4.26
C ARG A 63 9.07 -3.38 -2.85
N MET A 64 8.53 -4.14 -1.90
CA MET A 64 9.15 -4.17 -0.58
C MET A 64 10.63 -4.58 -0.71
N ALA A 65 11.50 -3.82 -0.07
CA ALA A 65 12.94 -4.08 -0.02
C ALA A 65 13.43 -4.05 1.43
N ARG A 66 14.62 -4.57 1.67
CA ARG A 66 15.30 -4.46 2.96
C ARG A 66 16.66 -3.82 2.77
N PHE A 67 16.93 -2.79 3.56
CA PHE A 67 18.21 -2.08 3.58
C PHE A 67 18.83 -2.21 4.97
N LYS A 68 19.95 -2.89 5.07
CA LYS A 68 20.60 -3.16 6.39
C LYS A 68 19.62 -3.75 7.42
N GLY A 69 18.74 -4.67 6.97
CA GLY A 69 17.75 -5.30 7.85
C GLY A 69 16.47 -4.48 8.06
N VAL A 70 16.45 -3.19 7.73
CA VAL A 70 15.27 -2.32 7.86
C VAL A 70 14.35 -2.50 6.64
N PRO A 71 13.06 -2.81 6.82
CA PRO A 71 12.11 -2.91 5.71
C PRO A 71 11.77 -1.54 5.15
N SER A 72 11.64 -1.46 3.82
CA SER A 72 11.12 -0.32 3.09
C SER A 72 9.89 -0.79 2.33
N GLU A 73 8.72 -0.35 2.78
CA GLU A 73 7.41 -0.76 2.25
C GLU A 73 6.98 0.08 1.05
N CYS A 74 7.60 1.22 0.89
CA CYS A 74 7.33 2.19 -0.16
C CYS A 74 8.62 2.81 -0.67
N VAL A 75 8.53 3.55 -1.76
CA VAL A 75 9.58 4.45 -2.25
C VAL A 75 9.20 5.87 -1.85
N ILE A 76 10.13 6.55 -1.19
CA ILE A 76 9.96 7.93 -0.73
C ILE A 76 10.98 8.79 -1.46
N VAL A 77 10.52 9.86 -2.08
CA VAL A 77 11.38 10.84 -2.78
C VAL A 77 11.02 12.25 -2.36
N PRO A 78 11.96 13.21 -2.41
CA PRO A 78 11.67 14.61 -2.12
C PRO A 78 10.60 15.16 -3.08
N ALA A 79 9.68 15.96 -2.55
CA ALA A 79 8.77 16.76 -3.37
C ALA A 79 9.55 17.87 -4.10
N VAL A 80 9.07 18.26 -5.28
CA VAL A 80 9.58 19.43 -6.01
C VAL A 80 8.68 20.64 -5.74
N ASP A 81 9.12 21.82 -6.16
CA ASP A 81 8.46 23.08 -5.82
C ASP A 81 6.95 23.11 -6.16
N GLU A 82 6.57 22.53 -7.29
CA GLU A 82 5.16 22.46 -7.72
C GLU A 82 4.29 21.56 -6.85
N GLU A 83 4.90 20.72 -6.02
CA GLU A 83 4.24 19.75 -5.14
C GLU A 83 4.13 20.26 -3.70
N LEU A 84 4.88 21.30 -3.33
CA LEU A 84 4.96 21.81 -1.96
C LEU A 84 3.65 22.43 -1.47
N ASP A 85 2.83 22.95 -2.38
CA ASP A 85 1.54 23.60 -2.07
C ASP A 85 0.39 22.59 -1.96
N LEU A 86 0.65 21.30 -2.18
CA LEU A 86 -0.37 20.27 -2.11
C LEU A 86 -0.68 19.87 -0.65
N PHE A 87 -1.93 19.55 -0.40
CA PHE A 87 -2.32 19.02 0.90
C PHE A 87 -1.72 17.64 1.13
N ARG A 88 -1.35 17.40 2.38
CA ARG A 88 -0.87 16.09 2.82
C ARG A 88 -1.93 15.00 2.55
N GLY A 89 -1.51 13.90 1.93
CA GLY A 89 -2.39 12.81 1.52
C GLY A 89 -3.08 13.01 0.17
N THR A 90 -2.75 14.06 -0.58
CA THR A 90 -3.26 14.24 -1.95
C THR A 90 -2.83 13.07 -2.84
N ASP A 91 -3.79 12.40 -3.47
CA ASP A 91 -3.52 11.35 -4.46
C ASP A 91 -3.04 11.95 -5.78
N LEU A 92 -1.83 11.63 -6.16
CA LEU A 92 -1.17 12.09 -7.39
C LEU A 92 -1.01 10.96 -8.44
N THR A 93 -1.70 9.85 -8.25
CA THR A 93 -1.61 8.67 -9.13
C THR A 93 -1.87 9.02 -10.58
N GLU A 94 -2.95 9.75 -10.87
CA GLU A 94 -3.29 10.17 -12.24
C GLU A 94 -2.33 11.25 -12.76
N THR A 95 -1.98 12.22 -11.91
CA THR A 95 -1.08 13.33 -12.27
C THR A 95 0.27 12.83 -12.77
N TYR A 96 0.81 11.79 -12.14
CA TYR A 96 2.08 11.19 -12.53
C TYR A 96 1.94 9.99 -13.48
N GLY A 97 0.74 9.58 -13.83
CA GLY A 97 0.50 8.42 -14.68
C GLY A 97 0.98 7.11 -14.05
N VAL A 98 0.95 7.02 -12.72
CA VAL A 98 1.32 5.81 -11.99
C VAL A 98 0.28 4.73 -12.23
N LYS A 99 0.72 3.51 -12.50
CA LYS A 99 -0.16 2.35 -12.72
C LYS A 99 0.00 1.35 -11.60
N LYS A 100 -1.06 0.61 -11.28
CA LYS A 100 -0.97 -0.50 -10.35
C LYS A 100 -0.53 -1.78 -11.08
N HIS A 101 0.48 -2.47 -10.54
CA HIS A 101 0.88 -3.78 -11.07
C HIS A 101 -0.17 -4.83 -10.75
N GLU A 102 -0.72 -5.44 -11.78
CA GLU A 102 -1.60 -6.59 -11.66
C GLU A 102 -0.83 -7.87 -11.97
N LYS A 103 -0.98 -8.87 -11.12
CA LYS A 103 -0.39 -10.19 -11.40
C LYS A 103 -1.10 -10.80 -12.60
N PRO A 104 -0.38 -11.35 -13.58
CA PRO A 104 -1.01 -12.05 -14.68
C PRO A 104 -1.83 -13.23 -14.16
N ILE A 105 -3.00 -13.44 -14.76
CA ILE A 105 -3.87 -14.58 -14.44
C ILE A 105 -3.12 -15.86 -14.82
N PRO A 106 -2.95 -16.84 -13.91
CA PRO A 106 -2.30 -18.10 -14.23
C PRO A 106 -2.97 -18.78 -15.43
N ALA A 107 -2.19 -19.27 -16.38
CA ALA A 107 -2.69 -19.90 -17.61
C ALA A 107 -3.65 -21.07 -17.33
N ALA A 108 -3.47 -21.78 -16.20
CA ALA A 108 -4.31 -22.89 -15.78
C ALA A 108 -5.79 -22.52 -15.50
N ILE A 109 -6.06 -21.25 -15.19
CA ILE A 109 -7.40 -20.74 -14.86
C ILE A 109 -7.87 -19.63 -15.80
N ALA A 110 -7.06 -19.29 -16.80
CA ALA A 110 -7.34 -18.15 -17.70
C ALA A 110 -8.67 -18.30 -18.48
N GLY A 111 -9.08 -19.55 -18.79
CA GLY A 111 -10.35 -19.84 -19.44
C GLY A 111 -11.59 -19.63 -18.56
N ASP A 112 -11.43 -19.71 -17.24
CA ASP A 112 -12.54 -19.60 -16.28
C ASP A 112 -12.66 -18.20 -15.66
N VAL A 113 -11.69 -17.35 -15.90
CA VAL A 113 -11.65 -15.98 -15.33
C VAL A 113 -12.36 -14.99 -16.24
N ARG A 114 -13.40 -14.34 -15.72
CA ARG A 114 -14.19 -13.33 -16.45
C ARG A 114 -13.66 -11.90 -16.32
N GLY A 115 -12.36 -11.74 -16.03
CA GLY A 115 -11.74 -10.44 -15.85
C GLY A 115 -11.00 -10.30 -14.52
N ASN A 116 -10.49 -9.10 -14.25
CA ASN A 116 -9.80 -8.79 -13.02
C ASN A 116 -10.79 -8.68 -11.85
N PHE A 117 -10.26 -8.80 -10.62
CA PHE A 117 -11.05 -8.61 -9.42
C PHE A 117 -11.69 -7.22 -9.43
N PRO A 118 -13.04 -7.12 -9.23
CA PRO A 118 -13.73 -5.83 -9.31
C PRO A 118 -13.16 -4.79 -8.34
N SER A 119 -12.88 -3.59 -8.83
CA SER A 119 -12.27 -2.51 -8.03
C SER A 119 -13.17 -2.00 -6.90
N PHE A 120 -14.50 -2.20 -7.02
CA PHE A 120 -15.46 -1.80 -5.98
C PHE A 120 -15.54 -2.77 -4.79
N ILE A 121 -14.86 -3.93 -4.88
CA ILE A 121 -14.73 -4.87 -3.76
C ILE A 121 -13.37 -4.64 -3.14
N PRO A 122 -13.29 -4.18 -1.87
CA PRO A 122 -12.02 -4.03 -1.19
C PRO A 122 -11.33 -5.39 -1.09
N LYS A 123 -10.09 -5.45 -1.54
CA LYS A 123 -9.24 -6.61 -1.26
C LYS A 123 -8.86 -6.54 0.21
N THR A 124 -9.27 -7.52 0.97
CA THR A 124 -8.79 -7.69 2.34
C THR A 124 -7.38 -8.27 2.28
N ASP A 125 -6.39 -7.41 2.31
CA ASP A 125 -4.99 -7.79 2.55
C ASP A 125 -4.77 -7.70 4.06
N GLU A 126 -5.23 -8.71 4.78
CA GLU A 126 -5.09 -8.77 6.22
C GLU A 126 -3.63 -8.93 6.58
N GLU A 127 -3.14 -8.06 7.47
CA GLU A 127 -1.78 -8.12 7.95
C GLU A 127 -1.56 -9.43 8.75
N ASN A 128 -0.43 -10.07 8.51
CA ASN A 128 -0.08 -11.25 9.28
C ASN A 128 0.08 -10.89 10.76
N PHE A 129 -0.69 -11.56 11.62
CA PHE A 129 -0.68 -11.40 13.08
C PHE A 129 0.73 -11.25 13.69
N GLN A 130 1.70 -12.01 13.19
CA GLN A 130 3.09 -11.94 13.66
C GLN A 130 3.81 -10.62 13.32
N ARG A 131 3.23 -9.78 12.47
CA ARG A 131 3.82 -8.49 12.05
C ARG A 131 3.17 -7.29 12.74
N ILE A 132 2.07 -7.49 13.42
CA ILE A 132 1.36 -6.43 14.14
C ILE A 132 2.20 -5.99 15.33
N ARG A 133 2.66 -4.75 15.31
CA ARG A 133 3.60 -4.23 16.32
C ARG A 133 2.95 -3.86 17.64
N ASN A 134 1.68 -3.47 17.61
CA ASN A 134 0.90 -3.03 18.77
C ASN A 134 -0.21 -4.03 19.11
N LEU A 135 0.11 -5.31 19.05
CA LEU A 135 -0.85 -6.39 19.25
C LEU A 135 -1.56 -6.31 20.60
N GLU A 136 -0.85 -5.97 21.67
CA GLU A 136 -1.43 -5.83 23.01
C GLU A 136 -2.51 -4.74 23.05
N GLU A 137 -2.25 -3.59 22.40
CA GLU A 137 -3.20 -2.50 22.29
C GLU A 137 -4.44 -2.90 21.47
N LEU A 138 -4.22 -3.57 20.34
CA LEU A 138 -5.29 -4.08 19.49
C LEU A 138 -6.13 -5.16 20.18
N MET A 139 -5.53 -5.98 21.03
CA MET A 139 -6.23 -7.04 21.78
C MET A 139 -7.02 -6.50 22.97
N THR A 140 -6.77 -5.28 23.39
CA THR A 140 -7.41 -4.67 24.57
C THR A 140 -8.69 -3.96 24.16
N GLY A 141 -9.82 -4.31 24.78
CA GLY A 141 -11.11 -3.60 24.61
C GLY A 141 -11.97 -4.07 23.43
N TRP A 142 -11.61 -5.16 22.75
CA TRP A 142 -12.39 -5.75 21.67
C TRP A 142 -12.71 -7.22 21.93
N ASP A 143 -13.89 -7.64 21.49
CA ASP A 143 -14.25 -9.07 21.48
C ASP A 143 -13.68 -9.70 20.22
N TRP A 144 -12.72 -10.61 20.38
CA TRP A 144 -12.06 -11.30 19.26
C TRP A 144 -12.74 -12.62 18.97
N VAL A 145 -12.97 -12.87 17.67
CA VAL A 145 -13.49 -14.14 17.18
C VAL A 145 -12.41 -14.82 16.32
N ALA A 146 -11.99 -16.00 16.73
CA ALA A 146 -11.10 -16.83 15.92
C ALA A 146 -11.93 -17.74 14.99
N THR A 147 -11.66 -17.66 13.69
CA THR A 147 -12.28 -18.54 12.70
C THR A 147 -11.25 -19.44 12.03
N VAL A 148 -11.66 -20.62 11.60
CA VAL A 148 -10.79 -21.52 10.85
C VAL A 148 -10.61 -20.98 9.45
N LYS A 149 -9.35 -20.72 9.07
CA LYS A 149 -8.99 -20.39 7.69
C LYS A 149 -8.77 -21.69 6.92
N TYR A 150 -9.61 -21.94 5.92
CA TYR A 150 -9.36 -23.04 4.98
C TYR A 150 -8.27 -22.62 4.00
N ASP A 151 -7.32 -23.52 3.72
CA ASP A 151 -6.36 -23.32 2.65
C ASP A 151 -7.09 -23.22 1.31
N GLY A 152 -6.99 -22.09 0.66
CA GLY A 152 -7.67 -21.88 -0.61
C GLY A 152 -7.75 -20.41 -1.00
N ILE A 153 -8.46 -20.15 -2.07
CA ILE A 153 -8.70 -18.82 -2.61
C ILE A 153 -9.71 -18.12 -1.71
N SER A 154 -9.37 -16.94 -1.21
CA SER A 154 -10.34 -16.04 -0.56
C SER A 154 -11.43 -15.68 -1.57
N LYS A 155 -12.66 -16.09 -1.32
CA LYS A 155 -13.84 -15.68 -2.10
C LYS A 155 -14.66 -14.73 -1.25
N PRO A 156 -14.57 -13.41 -1.44
CA PRO A 156 -15.53 -12.50 -0.85
C PRO A 156 -16.91 -12.80 -1.46
N ALA A 157 -17.86 -13.22 -0.64
CA ALA A 157 -19.22 -13.42 -1.05
C ALA A 157 -19.95 -12.08 -0.99
N LEU A 158 -20.41 -11.57 -2.14
CA LEU A 158 -21.38 -10.48 -2.20
C LEU A 158 -22.76 -11.10 -1.96
N GLU A 159 -23.25 -11.05 -0.74
CA GLU A 159 -24.70 -11.21 -0.51
C GLU A 159 -25.41 -10.00 -1.10
N LYS A 160 -26.22 -10.21 -2.13
CA LYS A 160 -27.23 -9.23 -2.54
C LYS A 160 -28.19 -9.07 -1.36
N LEU A 161 -28.04 -7.99 -0.63
CA LEU A 161 -29.09 -7.49 0.23
C LEU A 161 -30.28 -7.12 -0.67
N SER A 162 -31.20 -8.03 -0.85
CA SER A 162 -32.51 -7.68 -1.39
C SER A 162 -33.13 -6.68 -0.43
N PRO A 163 -33.58 -5.50 -0.89
CA PRO A 163 -34.29 -4.59 -0.02
C PRO A 163 -35.53 -5.34 0.48
N ARG A 164 -35.62 -5.56 1.78
CA ARG A 164 -36.89 -5.99 2.40
C ARG A 164 -37.87 -4.85 2.18
N LEU A 165 -38.78 -5.05 1.28
CA LEU A 165 -39.97 -4.20 1.19
C LEU A 165 -40.67 -4.25 2.56
N PRO A 166 -41.04 -3.10 3.14
CA PRO A 166 -41.84 -3.09 4.34
C PRO A 166 -43.16 -3.78 4.04
N ALA A 167 -43.56 -4.72 4.87
CA ALA A 167 -44.88 -5.34 4.79
C ALA A 167 -45.90 -4.23 4.92
N LEU A 168 -46.71 -4.03 3.84
CA LEU A 168 -47.91 -3.24 3.89
C LEU A 168 -48.87 -3.96 4.83
N GLY A 169 -49.07 -3.39 6.03
CA GLY A 169 -50.05 -3.83 6.97
C GLY A 169 -51.44 -3.70 6.39
N SER A 170 -52.19 -4.75 6.48
CA SER A 170 -53.64 -4.80 6.33
C SER A 170 -54.33 -4.26 7.58
#